data_0f57e494959ae7212be30096ce1a35d4
#
_entry.id   0f57e494959ae7212be30096ce1a35d4
#
_cell.length_a   1.000
_cell.length_b   1.000
_cell.length_c   1.000
_cell.angle_alpha   90.00
_cell.angle_beta   90.00
_cell.angle_gamma   90.00
#
_symmetry.space_group_name_H-M   'P 1'
#
loop_
_entity.id
_entity.type
_entity.pdbx_description
1 polymer ?
#
loop_
_entity_poly.entity_id
_entity_poly.type
_entity_poly.pdbx_seq_one_letter_code
_entity_poly.pdbx_strand_id
1 'polypeptide(L)'
;MKSVLKYPGAKNRLATWIIQHIPEHKVYIEPYFGSGAVFFNKKPAYNEIINDLDDKVCNFFKVLRDNPEKLIHMLRYTPYSRFEYIRAYSFNKTDDEVECARKFAICCWQGFGCGNRYQNGFRRGIGSNSPNPAKAWKELPLTLALAAERIKNAQIEQKDALELIKNVNDKKTFIYIDPPYLPEVRKKYLYNHELTLQEHRKLLSIINKSNCKIMISGYENELYEEHLKGWEKVFKNTNAECARPRKEVLWMNYKNINLLNQK
;
A
#
# COMPACT_ATOMS: atom_id res chain seq x y z
N MET A 1 -4.37 -7.54 10.49
CA MET A 1 -3.31 -6.82 11.24
C MET A 1 -3.63 -5.33 11.27
N LYS A 2 -3.18 -4.56 12.30
CA LYS A 2 -3.26 -3.09 12.28
C LYS A 2 -2.34 -2.53 11.18
N SER A 3 -2.55 -1.25 10.82
CA SER A 3 -1.72 -0.59 9.80
C SER A 3 -0.24 -0.57 10.19
N VAL A 4 0.62 -1.04 9.31
CA VAL A 4 2.09 -0.98 9.47
C VAL A 4 2.58 0.44 9.18
N LEU A 5 2.12 1.04 8.09
CA LEU A 5 2.40 2.42 7.71
C LEU A 5 1.09 3.17 7.42
N LYS A 6 1.01 4.43 7.81
CA LYS A 6 -0.03 5.36 7.35
C LYS A 6 0.43 6.02 6.04
N TYR A 7 0.39 5.24 4.98
CA TYR A 7 0.83 5.64 3.65
C TYR A 7 -0.33 6.16 2.81
N PRO A 8 -0.10 7.05 1.82
CA PRO A 8 -1.14 7.49 0.89
C PRO A 8 -1.85 6.31 0.23
N GLY A 9 -3.14 6.41 0.04
CA GLY A 9 -3.91 5.35 -0.64
C GLY A 9 -4.04 4.02 0.10
N ALA A 10 -3.49 3.92 1.33
CA ALA A 10 -3.49 2.66 2.09
C ALA A 10 -4.88 2.03 2.20
N LYS A 11 -4.99 0.78 1.80
CA LYS A 11 -6.25 0.02 1.74
C LYS A 11 -6.68 -0.61 3.08
N ASN A 12 -6.21 -0.05 4.23
CA ASN A 12 -6.46 -0.66 5.54
C ASN A 12 -7.94 -0.91 5.86
N ARG A 13 -8.84 0.01 5.43
CA ARG A 13 -10.29 -0.14 5.62
C ARG A 13 -10.95 -1.06 4.59
N LEU A 14 -10.28 -1.29 3.48
CA LEU A 14 -10.76 -2.07 2.35
C LEU A 14 -10.12 -3.45 2.28
N ALA A 15 -9.03 -3.68 3.01
CA ALA A 15 -8.24 -4.91 2.90
C ALA A 15 -9.10 -6.17 3.03
N THR A 16 -9.99 -6.25 4.03
CA THR A 16 -10.88 -7.40 4.21
C THR A 16 -11.79 -7.63 3.00
N TRP A 17 -12.35 -6.55 2.44
CA TRP A 17 -13.17 -6.63 1.25
C TRP A 17 -12.37 -7.06 0.02
N ILE A 18 -11.18 -6.49 -0.18
CA ILE A 18 -10.29 -6.86 -1.29
C ILE A 18 -9.91 -8.34 -1.19
N ILE A 19 -9.55 -8.81 0.00
CA ILE A 19 -9.11 -10.18 0.26
C ILE A 19 -10.20 -11.21 -0.06
N GLN A 20 -11.47 -10.90 0.14
CA GLN A 20 -12.59 -11.78 -0.22
C GLN A 20 -12.67 -12.07 -1.72
N HIS A 21 -12.08 -11.22 -2.55
CA HIS A 21 -12.05 -11.37 -4.00
C HIS A 21 -10.75 -12.02 -4.53
N ILE A 22 -9.78 -12.32 -3.67
CA ILE A 22 -8.52 -12.97 -4.07
C ILE A 22 -8.80 -14.43 -4.46
N PRO A 23 -8.43 -14.85 -5.68
CA PRO A 23 -8.63 -16.23 -6.15
C PRO A 23 -7.58 -17.16 -5.55
N GLU A 24 -7.76 -18.46 -5.70
CA GLU A 24 -6.72 -19.44 -5.39
C GLU A 24 -5.48 -19.21 -6.27
N HIS A 25 -4.30 -19.22 -5.66
CA HIS A 25 -3.02 -18.96 -6.30
C HIS A 25 -1.86 -19.60 -5.52
N LYS A 26 -0.73 -19.83 -6.20
CA LYS A 26 0.53 -20.25 -5.57
C LYS A 26 1.51 -19.10 -5.40
N VAL A 27 1.50 -18.14 -6.32
CA VAL A 27 2.38 -16.97 -6.30
C VAL A 27 1.53 -15.70 -6.15
N TYR A 28 1.90 -14.84 -5.22
CA TYR A 28 1.30 -13.52 -4.99
C TYR A 28 2.28 -12.43 -5.36
N ILE A 29 1.83 -11.44 -6.11
CA ILE A 29 2.64 -10.27 -6.45
C ILE A 29 1.85 -9.00 -6.16
N GLU A 30 2.48 -8.04 -5.45
CA GLU A 30 1.94 -6.70 -5.19
C GLU A 30 2.94 -5.65 -5.71
N PRO A 31 2.80 -5.19 -6.98
CA PRO A 31 3.77 -4.33 -7.66
C PRO A 31 3.81 -2.89 -7.13
N TYR A 32 2.74 -2.44 -6.46
CA TYR A 32 2.60 -1.12 -5.84
C TYR A 32 2.29 -1.33 -4.36
N PHE A 33 3.33 -1.62 -3.57
CA PHE A 33 3.17 -2.15 -2.22
C PHE A 33 2.70 -1.11 -1.20
N GLY A 34 3.24 0.09 -1.24
CA GLY A 34 2.90 1.17 -0.32
C GLY A 34 2.95 0.74 1.14
N SER A 35 1.77 0.62 1.77
CA SER A 35 1.65 0.17 3.17
C SER A 35 1.57 -1.34 3.36
N GLY A 36 1.42 -2.12 2.29
CA GLY A 36 1.21 -3.56 2.32
C GLY A 36 -0.10 -4.00 2.97
N ALA A 37 -1.13 -3.15 2.94
CA ALA A 37 -2.38 -3.41 3.68
C ALA A 37 -3.05 -4.74 3.27
N VAL A 38 -3.00 -5.13 2.01
CA VAL A 38 -3.55 -6.39 1.52
C VAL A 38 -2.63 -7.54 1.90
N PHE A 39 -1.34 -7.43 1.61
CA PHE A 39 -0.32 -8.44 1.93
C PHE A 39 -0.33 -8.85 3.41
N PHE A 40 -0.35 -7.88 4.34
CA PHE A 40 -0.31 -8.15 5.78
C PHE A 40 -1.60 -8.76 6.33
N ASN A 41 -2.71 -8.70 5.61
CA ASN A 41 -4.00 -9.20 6.09
C ASN A 41 -4.51 -10.43 5.34
N LYS A 42 -3.95 -10.76 4.16
CA LYS A 42 -4.29 -12.01 3.45
C LYS A 42 -3.55 -13.22 4.03
N LYS A 43 -4.02 -14.41 3.70
CA LYS A 43 -3.28 -15.64 3.96
C LYS A 43 -1.98 -15.66 3.13
N PRO A 44 -0.85 -16.15 3.69
CA PRO A 44 0.38 -16.32 2.94
C PRO A 44 0.18 -17.20 1.71
N ALA A 45 0.85 -16.86 0.60
CA ALA A 45 1.00 -17.72 -0.56
C ALA A 45 2.32 -18.51 -0.47
N TYR A 46 2.51 -19.50 -1.34
CA TYR A 46 3.75 -20.27 -1.38
C TYR A 46 4.97 -19.39 -1.73
N ASN A 47 4.83 -18.53 -2.73
CA ASN A 47 5.78 -17.49 -3.05
C ASN A 47 5.09 -16.11 -3.00
N GLU A 48 5.75 -15.12 -2.45
CA GLU A 48 5.23 -13.76 -2.36
C GLU A 48 6.30 -12.75 -2.77
N ILE A 49 5.95 -11.86 -3.68
CA ILE A 49 6.80 -10.79 -4.19
C ILE A 49 6.09 -9.47 -3.92
N ILE A 50 6.77 -8.58 -3.23
CA ILE A 50 6.31 -7.22 -2.96
C ILE A 50 7.27 -6.24 -3.60
N ASN A 51 6.75 -5.20 -4.23
CA ASN A 51 7.55 -4.24 -4.97
C ASN A 51 7.04 -2.82 -4.73
N ASP A 52 7.94 -1.89 -4.62
CA ASP A 52 7.63 -0.46 -4.69
C ASP A 52 8.78 0.27 -5.39
N LEU A 53 8.49 1.41 -5.99
CA LEU A 53 9.52 2.25 -6.62
C LEU A 53 10.07 3.30 -5.64
N ASP A 54 9.35 3.59 -4.55
CA ASP A 54 9.79 4.55 -3.53
C ASP A 54 10.86 3.93 -2.62
N ASP A 55 12.10 4.47 -2.73
CA ASP A 55 13.25 4.05 -1.92
C ASP A 55 12.95 4.00 -0.43
N LYS A 56 12.12 4.92 0.08
CA LYS A 56 11.77 4.98 1.50
C LYS A 56 10.88 3.83 1.92
N VAL A 57 9.96 3.41 1.05
CA VAL A 57 9.11 2.24 1.25
C VAL A 57 9.96 0.98 1.24
N CYS A 58 10.80 0.81 0.21
CA CYS A 58 11.68 -0.35 0.09
C CYS A 58 12.64 -0.46 1.26
N ASN A 59 13.32 0.64 1.62
CA ASN A 59 14.21 0.68 2.77
C ASN A 59 13.49 0.33 4.08
N PHE A 60 12.31 0.89 4.33
CA PHE A 60 11.55 0.60 5.54
C PHE A 60 11.26 -0.89 5.68
N PHE A 61 10.76 -1.54 4.64
CA PHE A 61 10.41 -2.97 4.70
C PHE A 61 11.63 -3.88 4.66
N LYS A 62 12.72 -3.49 3.98
CA LYS A 62 14.01 -4.17 4.06
C LYS A 62 14.53 -4.16 5.50
N VAL A 63 14.58 -3.00 6.14
CA VAL A 63 15.03 -2.86 7.52
C VAL A 63 14.12 -3.61 8.49
N LEU A 64 12.80 -3.55 8.29
CA LEU A 64 11.83 -4.30 9.10
C LEU A 64 12.06 -5.81 9.00
N ARG A 65 12.51 -6.33 7.85
CA ARG A 65 12.86 -7.74 7.65
C ARG A 65 14.22 -8.10 8.26
N ASP A 66 15.24 -7.27 7.99
CA ASP A 66 16.65 -7.60 8.25
C ASP A 66 17.12 -7.18 9.65
N ASN A 67 16.56 -6.06 10.19
CA ASN A 67 16.92 -5.46 11.46
C ASN A 67 15.70 -5.05 12.31
N PRO A 68 14.68 -5.95 12.48
CA PRO A 68 13.44 -5.60 13.15
C PRO A 68 13.66 -5.10 14.58
N GLU A 69 14.54 -5.74 15.33
CA GLU A 69 14.78 -5.43 16.74
C GLU A 69 15.29 -3.99 16.91
N LYS A 70 16.29 -3.58 16.13
CA LYS A 70 16.84 -2.23 16.18
C LYS A 70 15.78 -1.19 15.81
N LEU A 71 15.05 -1.41 14.71
CA LEU A 71 14.00 -0.48 14.26
C LEU A 71 12.88 -0.36 15.31
N ILE A 72 12.39 -1.49 15.81
CA ILE A 72 11.32 -1.54 16.81
C ILE A 72 11.77 -0.87 18.11
N HIS A 73 13.00 -1.13 18.55
CA HIS A 73 13.58 -0.48 19.73
C HIS A 73 13.61 1.05 19.55
N MET A 74 14.15 1.53 18.45
CA MET A 74 14.23 2.96 18.17
C MET A 74 12.85 3.62 18.15
N LEU A 75 11.86 3.00 17.49
CA LEU A 75 10.49 3.54 17.41
C LEU A 75 9.77 3.49 18.79
N ARG A 76 10.03 2.48 19.62
CA ARG A 76 9.48 2.37 20.98
C ARG A 76 9.88 3.55 21.85
N TYR A 77 11.12 4.02 21.72
CA TYR A 77 11.66 5.13 22.51
C TYR A 77 11.61 6.48 21.79
N THR A 78 11.03 6.53 20.59
CA THR A 78 10.76 7.79 19.88
C THR A 78 9.44 8.38 20.36
N PRO A 79 9.42 9.58 20.96
CA PRO A 79 8.21 10.19 21.46
C PRO A 79 7.27 10.61 20.32
N TYR A 80 5.96 10.63 20.57
CA TYR A 80 5.01 11.28 19.70
C TYR A 80 5.11 12.79 19.88
N SER A 81 5.94 13.46 19.10
CA SER A 81 6.25 14.87 19.30
C SER A 81 6.44 15.63 18.00
N ARG A 82 6.01 16.89 18.01
CA ARG A 82 6.21 17.79 16.88
C ARG A 82 7.70 18.01 16.57
N PHE A 83 8.54 18.02 17.57
CA PHE A 83 9.98 18.17 17.42
C PHE A 83 10.58 16.99 16.62
N GLU A 84 10.27 15.76 17.04
CA GLU A 84 10.69 14.55 16.29
C GLU A 84 10.15 14.55 14.85
N TYR A 85 8.87 14.93 14.69
CA TYR A 85 8.23 15.01 13.38
C TYR A 85 8.94 15.99 12.42
N ILE A 86 9.29 17.18 12.91
CA ILE A 86 9.99 18.18 12.08
C ILE A 86 11.37 17.67 11.70
N ARG A 87 12.13 17.11 12.65
CA ARG A 87 13.47 16.56 12.41
C ARG A 87 13.46 15.36 11.48
N ALA A 88 12.40 14.57 11.46
CA ALA A 88 12.29 13.42 10.60
C ALA A 88 12.27 13.76 9.09
N TYR A 89 11.99 15.01 8.71
CA TYR A 89 12.11 15.45 7.31
C TYR A 89 13.54 15.81 6.89
N SER A 90 14.46 15.96 7.82
CA SER A 90 15.87 16.20 7.54
C SER A 90 16.59 14.85 7.37
N PHE A 91 16.54 14.28 6.15
CA PHE A 91 17.33 13.12 5.80
C PHE A 91 18.77 13.56 5.51
N ASN A 92 19.70 13.13 6.33
CA ASN A 92 21.13 13.41 6.14
C ASN A 92 21.76 12.28 5.33
N LYS A 93 22.80 12.61 4.54
CA LYS A 93 23.57 11.58 3.80
C LYS A 93 24.30 10.60 4.72
N THR A 94 24.47 10.94 5.98
CA THR A 94 25.11 10.13 7.03
C THR A 94 24.13 9.25 7.81
N ASP A 95 22.81 9.35 7.56
CA ASP A 95 21.85 8.48 8.22
C ASP A 95 22.02 7.04 7.74
N ASP A 96 22.07 6.10 8.69
CA ASP A 96 22.03 4.68 8.35
C ASP A 96 20.62 4.26 7.89
N GLU A 97 20.51 3.08 7.27
CA GLU A 97 19.24 2.55 6.73
C GLU A 97 18.16 2.48 7.83
N VAL A 98 18.53 2.17 9.08
CA VAL A 98 17.58 2.04 10.19
C VAL A 98 17.07 3.41 10.64
N GLU A 99 17.96 4.42 10.69
CA GLU A 99 17.54 5.80 11.00
C GLU A 99 16.64 6.37 9.89
N CYS A 100 16.95 6.09 8.62
CA CYS A 100 16.08 6.44 7.50
C CYS A 100 14.70 5.78 7.63
N ALA A 101 14.63 4.50 7.98
CA ALA A 101 13.38 3.78 8.21
C ALA A 101 12.59 4.35 9.39
N ARG A 102 13.27 4.70 10.50
CA ARG A 102 12.67 5.37 11.67
C ARG A 102 12.06 6.71 11.29
N LYS A 103 12.81 7.56 10.62
CA LYS A 103 12.35 8.88 10.14
C LYS A 103 11.15 8.75 9.21
N PHE A 104 11.19 7.79 8.29
CA PHE A 104 10.06 7.54 7.39
C PHE A 104 8.80 7.11 8.15
N ALA A 105 8.91 6.22 9.14
CA ALA A 105 7.80 5.84 10.00
C ALA A 105 7.22 7.03 10.76
N ILE A 106 8.06 7.93 11.30
CA ILE A 106 7.62 9.16 11.97
C ILE A 106 6.83 10.05 11.00
N CYS A 107 7.36 10.29 9.80
CA CYS A 107 6.67 11.09 8.78
C CYS A 107 5.29 10.52 8.45
N CYS A 108 5.19 9.20 8.25
CA CYS A 108 3.93 8.52 7.95
C CYS A 108 2.91 8.58 9.11
N TRP A 109 3.36 8.39 10.35
CA TRP A 109 2.46 8.24 11.49
C TRP A 109 2.11 9.56 12.20
N GLN A 110 3.08 10.47 12.30
CA GLN A 110 2.91 11.74 13.01
C GLN A 110 2.49 12.89 12.09
N GLY A 111 2.53 12.69 10.75
CA GLY A 111 2.03 13.65 9.77
C GLY A 111 0.50 13.69 9.70
N PHE A 112 -0.05 14.89 9.47
CA PHE A 112 -1.47 15.08 9.18
C PHE A 112 -1.74 14.79 7.69
N GLY A 113 -2.69 13.90 7.40
CA GLY A 113 -2.88 13.39 6.04
C GLY A 113 -1.88 12.28 5.71
N CYS A 114 -1.93 11.80 4.50
CA CYS A 114 -1.11 10.66 4.06
C CYS A 114 -0.14 11.00 2.93
N GLY A 115 0.01 12.28 2.53
CA GLY A 115 0.93 12.67 1.45
C GLY A 115 2.39 12.53 1.89
N ASN A 116 3.22 11.86 1.08
CA ASN A 116 4.66 11.68 1.34
C ASN A 116 5.55 12.65 0.58
N ARG A 117 4.99 13.35 -0.41
CA ARG A 117 5.74 14.24 -1.29
C ARG A 117 6.16 15.53 -0.60
N TYR A 118 5.38 16.00 0.36
CA TYR A 118 5.60 17.27 1.07
C TYR A 118 5.51 17.07 2.57
N GLN A 119 6.17 17.98 3.30
CA GLN A 119 5.99 18.06 4.73
C GLN A 119 4.55 18.51 5.05
N ASN A 120 3.79 17.61 5.63
CA ASN A 120 2.44 17.90 6.10
C ASN A 120 2.47 18.54 7.50
N GLY A 121 1.33 19.00 8.00
CA GLY A 121 1.20 19.41 9.39
C GLY A 121 1.36 18.23 10.35
N PHE A 122 1.79 18.50 11.58
CA PHE A 122 1.83 17.49 12.63
C PHE A 122 0.41 17.08 13.04
N ARG A 123 0.16 15.77 13.08
CA ARG A 123 -1.13 15.20 13.45
C ARG A 123 -1.35 15.31 14.95
N ARG A 124 -2.38 16.00 15.37
CA ARG A 124 -2.78 16.14 16.78
C ARG A 124 -4.26 15.83 16.95
N GLY A 125 -4.64 15.23 18.08
CA GLY A 125 -6.01 15.06 18.53
C GLY A 125 -6.32 16.12 19.58
N ILE A 126 -7.19 17.07 19.30
CA ILE A 126 -7.49 18.20 20.21
C ILE A 126 -8.91 18.04 20.78
N GLY A 127 -9.84 17.43 20.03
CA GLY A 127 -11.22 17.27 20.47
C GLY A 127 -11.40 16.06 21.37
N SER A 128 -12.32 16.12 22.32
CA SER A 128 -12.67 15.02 23.25
C SER A 128 -13.03 13.72 22.52
N ASN A 129 -13.63 13.83 21.34
CA ASN A 129 -14.03 12.69 20.49
C ASN A 129 -13.01 12.38 19.39
N SER A 130 -11.85 13.09 19.35
CA SER A 130 -10.80 12.83 18.37
C SER A 130 -10.03 11.56 18.72
N PRO A 131 -9.65 10.72 17.73
CA PRO A 131 -8.74 9.62 17.99
C PRO A 131 -7.43 10.12 18.61
N ASN A 132 -6.93 9.43 19.62
CA ASN A 132 -5.64 9.75 20.22
C ASN A 132 -4.50 9.18 19.36
N PRO A 133 -3.75 10.03 18.63
CA PRO A 133 -2.70 9.55 17.74
C PRO A 133 -1.48 9.02 18.47
N ALA A 134 -1.20 9.52 19.67
CA ALA A 134 -0.08 9.05 20.51
C ALA A 134 -0.35 7.63 21.04
N LYS A 135 -1.62 7.29 21.35
CA LYS A 135 -1.98 5.91 21.73
C LYS A 135 -1.72 4.94 20.57
N ALA A 136 -2.10 5.32 19.35
CA ALA A 136 -1.84 4.50 18.16
C ALA A 136 -0.33 4.35 17.89
N TRP A 137 0.46 5.40 18.11
CA TRP A 137 1.92 5.38 18.01
C TRP A 137 2.55 4.42 19.02
N LYS A 138 2.10 4.44 20.28
CA LYS A 138 2.56 3.53 21.34
C LYS A 138 2.37 2.05 20.98
N GLU A 139 1.34 1.73 20.20
CA GLU A 139 1.03 0.36 19.76
C GLU A 139 1.81 -0.09 18.52
N LEU A 140 2.44 0.85 17.78
CA LEU A 140 3.16 0.56 16.56
C LEU A 140 4.26 -0.51 16.72
N PRO A 141 5.13 -0.47 17.74
CA PRO A 141 6.17 -1.47 17.93
C PRO A 141 5.66 -2.92 17.94
N LEU A 142 4.51 -3.18 18.58
CA LEU A 142 3.87 -4.50 18.59
C LEU A 142 3.37 -4.91 17.19
N THR A 143 2.82 -3.95 16.44
CA THR A 143 2.38 -4.19 15.05
C THR A 143 3.57 -4.52 14.15
N LEU A 144 4.70 -3.82 14.33
CA LEU A 144 5.91 -4.06 13.57
C LEU A 144 6.55 -5.41 13.87
N ALA A 145 6.51 -5.88 15.11
CA ALA A 145 7.01 -7.21 15.45
C ALA A 145 6.25 -8.31 14.68
N LEU A 146 4.91 -8.22 14.63
CA LEU A 146 4.10 -9.15 13.84
C LEU A 146 4.34 -9.01 12.32
N ALA A 147 4.54 -7.79 11.85
CA ALA A 147 4.81 -7.53 10.44
C ALA A 147 6.19 -8.03 10.02
N ALA A 148 7.20 -7.93 10.89
CA ALA A 148 8.53 -8.47 10.66
C ALA A 148 8.51 -9.99 10.44
N GLU A 149 7.78 -10.72 11.28
CA GLU A 149 7.62 -12.17 11.07
C GLU A 149 6.90 -12.49 9.77
N ARG A 150 5.87 -11.71 9.43
CA ARG A 150 5.07 -11.93 8.21
C ARG A 150 5.86 -11.68 6.93
N ILE A 151 6.77 -10.69 6.92
CA ILE A 151 7.50 -10.28 5.72
C ILE A 151 8.74 -11.13 5.44
N LYS A 152 9.22 -11.93 6.39
CA LYS A 152 10.45 -12.76 6.25
C LYS A 152 10.43 -13.67 5.03
N ASN A 153 9.26 -14.17 4.64
CA ASN A 153 9.10 -15.08 3.51
C ASN A 153 8.81 -14.36 2.18
N ALA A 154 8.75 -13.03 2.18
CA ALA A 154 8.51 -12.26 0.97
C ALA A 154 9.82 -11.83 0.30
N GLN A 155 9.83 -11.87 -1.02
CA GLN A 155 10.86 -11.24 -1.84
C GLN A 155 10.52 -9.76 -1.96
N ILE A 156 11.47 -8.89 -1.63
CA ILE A 156 11.31 -7.43 -1.74
C ILE A 156 12.08 -6.98 -2.97
N GLU A 157 11.34 -6.44 -3.93
CA GLU A 157 11.88 -5.88 -5.17
C GLU A 157 11.75 -4.36 -5.16
N GLN A 158 12.60 -3.72 -5.96
CA GLN A 158 12.56 -2.28 -6.22
C GLN A 158 12.75 -2.05 -7.71
N LYS A 159 11.68 -2.26 -8.48
CA LYS A 159 11.70 -2.18 -9.94
C LYS A 159 10.52 -1.38 -10.43
N ASP A 160 10.59 -0.97 -11.69
CA ASP A 160 9.41 -0.51 -12.41
C ASP A 160 8.34 -1.59 -12.39
N ALA A 161 7.14 -1.22 -11.93
CA ALA A 161 6.03 -2.16 -11.77
C ALA A 161 5.57 -2.75 -13.12
N LEU A 162 5.65 -1.97 -14.21
CA LEU A 162 5.28 -2.44 -15.55
C LEU A 162 6.26 -3.51 -16.05
N GLU A 163 7.55 -3.32 -15.75
CA GLU A 163 8.58 -4.32 -16.08
C GLU A 163 8.37 -5.60 -15.26
N LEU A 164 8.12 -5.47 -13.96
CA LEU A 164 7.84 -6.62 -13.10
C LEU A 164 6.63 -7.42 -13.61
N ILE A 165 5.52 -6.77 -13.90
CA ILE A 165 4.29 -7.42 -14.37
C ILE A 165 4.50 -8.09 -15.73
N LYS A 166 5.20 -7.42 -16.66
CA LYS A 166 5.47 -7.93 -18.02
C LYS A 166 6.26 -9.24 -18.02
N ASN A 167 7.17 -9.39 -17.04
CA ASN A 167 8.07 -10.55 -16.95
C ASN A 167 7.44 -11.77 -16.26
N VAL A 168 6.17 -11.66 -15.84
CA VAL A 168 5.44 -12.75 -15.18
C VAL A 168 4.26 -13.18 -16.04
N ASN A 169 4.23 -14.48 -16.40
CA ASN A 169 3.17 -15.01 -17.25
C ASN A 169 2.81 -16.46 -16.85
N ASP A 170 2.20 -16.64 -15.67
CA ASP A 170 1.82 -17.94 -15.13
C ASP A 170 0.41 -17.93 -14.53
N LYS A 171 -0.43 -18.90 -14.92
CA LYS A 171 -1.84 -19.03 -14.48
C LYS A 171 -2.01 -19.29 -12.97
N LYS A 172 -0.96 -19.73 -12.28
CA LYS A 172 -0.95 -19.94 -10.82
C LYS A 172 -0.54 -18.69 -10.04
N THR A 173 -0.18 -17.63 -10.77
CA THR A 173 0.18 -16.33 -10.18
C THR A 173 -1.04 -15.42 -10.10
N PHE A 174 -1.19 -14.78 -8.96
CA PHE A 174 -2.14 -13.70 -8.73
C PHE A 174 -1.39 -12.39 -8.49
N ILE A 175 -1.78 -11.35 -9.22
CA ILE A 175 -1.20 -10.00 -9.12
C ILE A 175 -2.28 -9.04 -8.61
N TYR A 176 -2.04 -8.43 -7.45
CA TYR A 176 -2.87 -7.33 -6.94
C TYR A 176 -2.23 -6.00 -7.29
N ILE A 177 -2.93 -5.17 -8.05
CA ILE A 177 -2.44 -3.91 -8.60
C ILE A 177 -3.21 -2.75 -7.97
N ASP A 178 -2.55 -1.92 -7.17
CA ASP A 178 -3.09 -0.70 -6.57
C ASP A 178 -2.22 0.51 -6.95
N PRO A 179 -2.27 0.94 -8.21
CA PRO A 179 -1.39 1.99 -8.71
C PRO A 179 -1.80 3.35 -8.16
N PRO A 180 -0.92 4.37 -8.18
CA PRO A 180 -1.35 5.75 -8.02
C PRO A 180 -2.48 6.07 -8.99
N TYR A 181 -3.66 6.46 -8.47
CA TYR A 181 -4.85 6.68 -9.30
C TYR A 181 -4.69 7.87 -10.23
N LEU A 182 -5.40 7.87 -11.34
CA LEU A 182 -5.36 8.95 -12.33
C LEU A 182 -5.50 10.34 -11.69
N PRO A 183 -4.71 11.33 -12.11
CA PRO A 183 -4.77 12.70 -11.56
C PRO A 183 -6.15 13.35 -11.71
N GLU A 184 -6.89 13.02 -12.76
CA GLU A 184 -8.24 13.54 -13.04
C GLU A 184 -9.26 13.19 -11.96
N VAL A 185 -9.12 12.02 -11.34
CA VAL A 185 -9.98 11.57 -10.24
C VAL A 185 -9.47 12.00 -8.85
N ARG A 186 -8.27 12.59 -8.79
CA ARG A 186 -7.63 13.10 -7.57
C ARG A 186 -7.33 14.59 -7.69
N LYS A 187 -7.53 15.33 -6.61
CA LYS A 187 -7.24 16.78 -6.58
C LYS A 187 -5.77 17.12 -6.28
N LYS A 188 -4.94 16.15 -5.85
CA LYS A 188 -3.55 16.39 -5.39
C LYS A 188 -2.64 15.22 -5.77
N TYR A 189 -1.40 15.55 -6.08
CA TYR A 189 -0.30 14.59 -6.15
C TYR A 189 0.08 14.15 -4.74
N LEU A 190 0.02 12.85 -4.47
CA LEU A 190 0.22 12.29 -3.13
C LEU A 190 1.51 11.48 -3.01
N TYR A 191 2.02 10.95 -4.13
CA TYR A 191 3.15 10.03 -4.18
C TYR A 191 4.39 10.71 -4.77
N ASN A 192 5.57 10.20 -4.42
CA ASN A 192 6.81 10.60 -5.06
C ASN A 192 6.86 10.16 -6.53
N HIS A 193 6.33 8.96 -6.79
CA HIS A 193 6.22 8.36 -8.12
C HIS A 193 4.73 8.26 -8.49
N GLU A 194 4.28 9.18 -9.31
CA GLU A 194 2.93 9.20 -9.87
C GLU A 194 2.94 8.53 -11.25
N LEU A 195 1.85 7.91 -11.64
CA LEU A 195 1.71 7.40 -13.00
C LEU A 195 1.06 8.44 -13.91
N THR A 196 1.64 8.63 -15.08
CA THR A 196 1.06 9.41 -16.17
C THR A 196 -0.07 8.64 -16.87
N LEU A 197 -0.91 9.35 -17.62
CA LEU A 197 -1.96 8.73 -18.43
C LEU A 197 -1.39 7.68 -19.42
N GLN A 198 -0.20 7.94 -19.97
CA GLN A 198 0.46 6.99 -20.88
C GLN A 198 0.91 5.72 -20.13
N GLU A 199 1.42 5.85 -18.91
CA GLU A 199 1.80 4.70 -18.10
C GLU A 199 0.60 3.87 -17.66
N HIS A 200 -0.55 4.51 -17.35
CA HIS A 200 -1.81 3.80 -17.15
C HIS A 200 -2.23 3.02 -18.42
N ARG A 201 -2.16 3.61 -19.60
CA ARG A 201 -2.45 2.92 -20.87
C ARG A 201 -1.51 1.73 -21.10
N LYS A 202 -0.22 1.88 -20.81
CA LYS A 202 0.78 0.79 -20.90
C LYS A 202 0.44 -0.32 -19.91
N LEU A 203 0.15 0.02 -18.66
CA LEU A 203 -0.25 -0.94 -17.61
C LEU A 203 -1.46 -1.75 -18.10
N LEU A 204 -2.53 -1.10 -18.52
CA LEU A 204 -3.75 -1.74 -19.00
C LEU A 204 -3.49 -2.65 -20.22
N SER A 205 -2.62 -2.23 -21.15
CA SER A 205 -2.22 -3.07 -22.28
C SER A 205 -1.44 -4.31 -21.85
N ILE A 206 -0.55 -4.20 -20.85
CA ILE A 206 0.24 -5.32 -20.33
C ILE A 206 -0.66 -6.33 -19.63
N ILE A 207 -1.53 -5.86 -18.73
CA ILE A 207 -2.38 -6.77 -17.94
C ILE A 207 -3.43 -7.50 -18.78
N ASN A 208 -3.91 -6.90 -19.86
CA ASN A 208 -4.83 -7.55 -20.80
C ASN A 208 -4.19 -8.69 -21.61
N LYS A 209 -2.87 -8.73 -21.71
CA LYS A 209 -2.11 -9.79 -22.41
C LYS A 209 -1.59 -10.85 -21.47
N SER A 210 -1.75 -10.69 -20.17
CA SER A 210 -1.21 -11.60 -19.16
C SER A 210 -2.10 -12.82 -18.97
N ASN A 211 -1.47 -14.00 -18.78
CA ASN A 211 -2.15 -15.21 -18.33
C ASN A 211 -2.32 -15.31 -16.81
N CYS A 212 -1.75 -14.38 -16.05
CA CYS A 212 -1.91 -14.31 -14.60
C CYS A 212 -3.35 -13.95 -14.23
N LYS A 213 -3.76 -14.35 -13.03
CA LYS A 213 -4.97 -13.82 -12.41
C LYS A 213 -4.66 -12.42 -11.89
N ILE A 214 -5.42 -11.43 -12.32
CA ILE A 214 -5.14 -10.02 -12.01
C ILE A 214 -6.37 -9.37 -11.40
N MET A 215 -6.13 -8.61 -10.32
CA MET A 215 -7.08 -7.68 -9.73
C MET A 215 -6.45 -6.31 -9.68
N ILE A 216 -7.13 -5.31 -10.23
CA ILE A 216 -6.70 -3.91 -10.17
C ILE A 216 -7.74 -3.08 -9.44
N SER A 217 -7.27 -2.24 -8.49
CA SER A 217 -8.11 -1.28 -7.75
C SER A 217 -8.02 0.12 -8.33
N GLY A 218 -9.10 0.87 -8.21
CA GLY A 218 -9.16 2.25 -8.67
C GLY A 218 -10.50 2.92 -8.43
N TYR A 219 -10.61 4.17 -8.88
CA TYR A 219 -11.89 4.84 -9.03
C TYR A 219 -12.42 4.65 -10.44
N GLU A 220 -13.75 4.59 -10.57
CA GLU A 220 -14.42 4.50 -11.86
C GLU A 220 -13.97 5.65 -12.79
N ASN A 221 -13.52 5.30 -13.99
CA ASN A 221 -13.06 6.24 -15.02
C ASN A 221 -13.16 5.62 -16.42
N GLU A 222 -13.31 6.44 -17.44
CA GLU A 222 -13.52 6.02 -18.82
C GLU A 222 -12.38 5.15 -19.37
N LEU A 223 -11.12 5.49 -19.07
CA LEU A 223 -9.95 4.76 -19.54
C LEU A 223 -9.98 3.28 -19.10
N TYR A 224 -10.28 3.03 -17.82
CA TYR A 224 -10.33 1.67 -17.28
C TYR A 224 -11.57 0.92 -17.81
N GLU A 225 -12.72 1.58 -17.92
CA GLU A 225 -13.94 0.98 -18.46
C GLU A 225 -13.76 0.56 -19.93
N GLU A 226 -13.03 1.35 -20.73
CA GLU A 226 -12.74 1.03 -22.12
C GLU A 226 -11.78 -0.15 -22.25
N HIS A 227 -10.68 -0.16 -21.48
CA HIS A 227 -9.61 -1.14 -21.64
C HIS A 227 -9.90 -2.47 -20.91
N LEU A 228 -10.72 -2.47 -19.87
CA LEU A 228 -11.06 -3.65 -19.09
C LEU A 228 -12.46 -4.20 -19.41
N LYS A 229 -12.95 -3.99 -20.62
CA LYS A 229 -14.20 -4.60 -21.10
C LYS A 229 -14.15 -6.12 -20.96
N GLY A 230 -15.20 -6.69 -20.34
CA GLY A 230 -15.27 -8.13 -20.08
C GLY A 230 -14.60 -8.62 -18.80
N TRP A 231 -13.91 -7.75 -18.07
CA TRP A 231 -13.45 -8.07 -16.73
C TRP A 231 -14.62 -8.02 -15.74
N GLU A 232 -14.58 -8.89 -14.73
CA GLU A 232 -15.55 -8.82 -13.63
C GLU A 232 -15.31 -7.55 -12.81
N LYS A 233 -16.38 -6.83 -12.46
CA LYS A 233 -16.31 -5.56 -11.77
C LYS A 233 -17.15 -5.60 -10.50
N VAL A 234 -16.54 -5.26 -9.37
CA VAL A 234 -17.22 -5.06 -8.10
C VAL A 234 -16.86 -3.70 -7.51
N PHE A 235 -17.73 -3.14 -6.69
CA PHE A 235 -17.50 -1.84 -6.10
C PHE A 235 -17.91 -1.78 -4.63
N LYS A 236 -17.30 -0.86 -3.90
CA LYS A 236 -17.64 -0.55 -2.51
C LYS A 236 -17.67 0.96 -2.30
N ASN A 237 -18.74 1.44 -1.71
CA ASN A 237 -18.85 2.84 -1.31
C ASN A 237 -17.92 3.08 -0.12
N THR A 238 -17.10 4.12 -0.21
CA THR A 238 -16.17 4.52 0.84
C THR A 238 -16.40 6.00 1.17
N ASN A 239 -16.27 6.34 2.44
CA ASN A 239 -16.22 7.73 2.85
C ASN A 239 -14.76 8.20 2.77
N ALA A 240 -14.47 9.09 1.83
CA ALA A 240 -13.16 9.73 1.75
C ALA A 240 -12.90 10.61 2.99
N GLU A 241 -11.63 10.88 3.28
CA GLU A 241 -11.20 11.73 4.42
C GLU A 241 -11.81 13.15 4.42
N CYS A 242 -12.47 13.57 3.35
CA CYS A 242 -13.13 14.88 3.19
C CYS A 242 -14.64 14.75 2.95
N ALA A 243 -15.33 13.78 3.57
CA ALA A 243 -16.81 13.64 3.58
C ALA A 243 -17.50 13.53 2.19
N ARG A 244 -16.78 13.25 1.11
CA ARG A 244 -17.39 12.95 -0.19
C ARG A 244 -17.43 11.43 -0.37
N PRO A 245 -18.64 10.86 -0.66
CA PRO A 245 -18.72 9.45 -0.99
C PRO A 245 -17.88 9.16 -2.22
N ARG A 246 -17.02 8.15 -2.15
CA ARG A 246 -16.24 7.64 -3.27
C ARG A 246 -16.56 6.18 -3.47
N LYS A 247 -16.54 5.77 -4.72
CA LYS A 247 -16.79 4.41 -5.13
C LYS A 247 -15.46 3.75 -5.50
N GLU A 248 -14.95 2.91 -4.60
CA GLU A 248 -13.80 2.07 -4.90
C GLU A 248 -14.22 0.91 -5.78
N VAL A 249 -13.46 0.63 -6.81
CA VAL A 249 -13.75 -0.40 -7.81
C VAL A 249 -12.59 -1.39 -7.86
N LEU A 250 -12.94 -2.67 -7.98
CA LEU A 250 -12.00 -3.74 -8.34
C LEU A 250 -12.41 -4.30 -9.69
N TRP A 251 -11.47 -4.36 -10.64
CA TRP A 251 -11.61 -5.07 -11.89
C TRP A 251 -10.77 -6.35 -11.83
N MET A 252 -11.34 -7.47 -12.26
CA MET A 252 -10.74 -8.79 -12.19
C MET A 252 -10.87 -9.51 -13.53
N ASN A 253 -9.76 -10.10 -14.03
CA ASN A 253 -9.79 -10.88 -15.28
C ASN A 253 -10.24 -12.34 -15.08
N TYR A 254 -10.80 -12.66 -13.93
CA TYR A 254 -11.31 -13.99 -13.54
C TYR A 254 -12.67 -13.85 -12.84
N LYS A 255 -13.46 -14.94 -12.88
CA LYS A 255 -14.73 -15.01 -12.15
C LYS A 255 -14.49 -15.30 -10.67
N ASN A 256 -15.10 -14.52 -9.81
CA ASN A 256 -15.00 -14.71 -8.36
C ASN A 256 -15.99 -15.78 -7.88
N ILE A 257 -15.55 -17.02 -7.80
CA ILE A 257 -16.37 -18.17 -7.39
C ILE A 257 -16.82 -18.05 -5.92
N ASN A 258 -16.08 -17.32 -5.08
CA ASN A 258 -16.40 -17.16 -3.66
C ASN A 258 -17.69 -16.34 -3.41
N LEU A 259 -18.14 -15.53 -4.36
CA LEU A 259 -19.40 -14.77 -4.27
C LEU A 259 -20.61 -15.59 -4.78
N LEU A 260 -20.40 -16.62 -5.58
CA LEU A 260 -21.49 -17.48 -6.08
C LEU A 260 -22.05 -18.40 -5.00
N ASN A 261 -21.28 -18.72 -3.96
CA ASN A 261 -21.65 -19.59 -2.84
C ASN A 261 -22.28 -18.84 -1.65
N GLN A 262 -22.52 -17.52 -1.76
CA GLN A 262 -23.14 -16.69 -0.72
C GLN A 262 -24.57 -16.21 -1.09
N LYS A 263 -25.17 -16.77 -2.15
CA LYS A 263 -26.58 -16.53 -2.52
C LYS A 263 -27.48 -17.65 -2.03
#